data_9af43b429e1e5097b47762e443d2ce7a
#
_entry.id   9af43b429e1e5097b47762e443d2ce7a
#
_cell.length_a   1.000
_cell.length_b   1.000
_cell.length_c   1.000
_cell.angle_alpha   90.00
_cell.angle_beta   90.00
_cell.angle_gamma   90.00
#
_symmetry.space_group_name_H-M   'P 1'
#
loop_
_entity.id
_entity.type
_entity.pdbx_description
1 polymer ?
#
loop_
_entity_poly.entity_id
_entity_poly.type
_entity_poly.pdbx_seq_one_letter_code
_entity_poly.pdbx_strand_id
1 'polypeptide(L)'
;MSLVCSVIFIHHAFNANILDKDYAFSDGEILMVDNAVRTHFEPYERHFKEIGFNENTIKKYLQCTNIQTVTMPVPAKFLRASNVPTGLLNEMIAYLNSEERNHHNFSELLLFSCLSIFAACKGFITLLTNGVLSVSGKVRNIVNMKLAHPWKLKDISDCLYISESLLKKKLKQEQTTFSQILLDARMQHAKNLIRVEGSVNKIAEQCGYASTSYFIYAFRKHFGNSPKRVSKEYRCQSHMGMNTGNTMNALAI
;
A
#
# COMPACT_ATOMS: atom_id res chain seq x y z
N MET A 1 -2.23 -0.25 -21.41
CA MET A 1 -2.43 -0.34 -19.94
C MET A 1 -1.06 -0.45 -19.29
N SER A 2 -0.76 0.34 -18.27
CA SER A 2 0.54 0.28 -17.58
C SER A 2 0.64 -0.99 -16.74
N LEU A 3 1.80 -1.66 -16.80
CA LEU A 3 2.12 -2.78 -15.92
C LEU A 3 2.38 -2.26 -14.50
N VAL A 4 1.98 -3.05 -13.52
CA VAL A 4 2.21 -2.81 -12.09
C VAL A 4 3.40 -3.61 -11.60
N CYS A 5 3.41 -4.88 -11.92
CA CYS A 5 4.49 -5.81 -11.60
C CYS A 5 4.54 -6.92 -12.64
N SER A 6 5.59 -7.72 -12.58
CA SER A 6 5.78 -8.90 -13.41
C SER A 6 6.20 -10.09 -12.57
N VAL A 7 5.76 -11.28 -12.95
CA VAL A 7 6.32 -12.54 -12.47
C VAL A 7 7.33 -13.03 -13.50
N ILE A 8 8.55 -13.26 -13.05
CA ILE A 8 9.70 -13.68 -13.86
C ILE A 8 10.09 -15.12 -13.43
N PHE A 9 10.20 -16.01 -14.40
CA PHE A 9 10.75 -17.33 -14.22
C PHE A 9 12.13 -17.42 -14.90
N ILE A 10 13.18 -17.60 -14.09
CA ILE A 10 14.58 -17.63 -14.55
C ILE A 10 14.93 -19.02 -15.04
N HIS A 11 15.40 -19.12 -16.27
CA HIS A 11 15.85 -20.36 -16.89
C HIS A 11 17.36 -20.39 -17.24
N HIS A 12 18.07 -19.26 -17.04
CA HIS A 12 19.52 -19.17 -17.07
C HIS A 12 19.99 -18.18 -16.03
N ALA A 13 20.92 -18.59 -15.17
CA ALA A 13 21.49 -17.75 -14.11
C ALA A 13 22.13 -16.47 -14.66
N PHE A 14 22.01 -15.35 -13.94
CA PHE A 14 22.66 -14.08 -14.25
C PHE A 14 22.87 -13.24 -13.00
N ASN A 15 23.74 -12.22 -13.11
CA ASN A 15 23.94 -11.22 -12.09
C ASN A 15 23.44 -9.87 -12.59
N ALA A 16 22.72 -9.13 -11.77
CA ALA A 16 22.22 -7.79 -12.12
C ALA A 16 22.45 -6.80 -10.98
N ASN A 17 22.78 -5.56 -11.35
CA ASN A 17 22.80 -4.44 -10.42
C ASN A 17 21.42 -3.80 -10.39
N ILE A 18 20.79 -3.79 -9.20
CA ILE A 18 19.47 -3.19 -8.98
C ILE A 18 19.62 -2.12 -7.91
N LEU A 19 19.52 -0.85 -8.32
CA LEU A 19 19.63 0.31 -7.45
C LEU A 19 20.89 0.26 -6.57
N ASP A 20 22.05 0.19 -7.22
CA ASP A 20 23.40 0.17 -6.64
C ASP A 20 23.71 -1.05 -5.74
N LYS A 21 22.94 -2.14 -5.90
CA LYS A 21 23.20 -3.42 -5.23
C LYS A 21 23.27 -4.55 -6.24
N ASP A 22 24.30 -5.38 -6.10
CA ASP A 22 24.48 -6.56 -6.92
C ASP A 22 23.67 -7.73 -6.37
N TYR A 23 22.95 -8.39 -7.27
CA TYR A 23 22.15 -9.57 -6.99
C TYR A 23 22.52 -10.70 -7.93
N ALA A 24 22.69 -11.89 -7.37
CA ALA A 24 22.80 -13.13 -8.13
C ALA A 24 21.41 -13.79 -8.22
N PHE A 25 21.07 -14.23 -9.43
CA PHE A 25 19.83 -14.94 -9.74
C PHE A 25 20.18 -16.28 -10.34
N SER A 26 19.54 -17.33 -9.82
CA SER A 26 19.82 -18.73 -10.17
C SER A 26 18.76 -19.30 -11.12
N ASP A 27 19.15 -20.34 -11.86
CA ASP A 27 18.21 -21.11 -12.66
C ASP A 27 17.09 -21.70 -11.78
N GLY A 28 15.85 -21.66 -12.26
CA GLY A 28 14.67 -22.12 -11.55
C GLY A 28 14.09 -21.13 -10.53
N GLU A 29 14.73 -19.98 -10.28
CA GLU A 29 14.16 -18.96 -9.40
C GLU A 29 12.93 -18.28 -10.01
N ILE A 30 11.99 -17.96 -9.14
CA ILE A 30 10.75 -17.25 -9.50
C ILE A 30 10.70 -15.95 -8.72
N LEU A 31 10.58 -14.85 -9.44
CA LEU A 31 10.56 -13.51 -8.88
C LEU A 31 9.23 -12.82 -9.18
N MET A 32 8.74 -12.02 -8.23
CA MET A 32 7.79 -10.95 -8.51
C MET A 32 8.54 -9.63 -8.47
N VAL A 33 8.54 -8.89 -9.56
CA VAL A 33 9.32 -7.67 -9.75
C VAL A 33 8.38 -6.47 -9.85
N ASP A 34 8.62 -5.43 -9.05
CA ASP A 34 7.93 -4.14 -9.19
C ASP A 34 8.30 -3.48 -10.53
N ASN A 35 7.33 -2.92 -11.22
CA ASN A 35 7.57 -2.25 -12.50
C ASN A 35 8.58 -1.08 -12.39
N ALA A 36 8.73 -0.47 -11.21
CA ALA A 36 9.71 0.59 -10.98
C ALA A 36 11.17 0.13 -11.14
N VAL A 37 11.45 -1.16 -10.99
CA VAL A 37 12.79 -1.73 -11.15
C VAL A 37 12.90 -2.71 -12.33
N ARG A 38 11.81 -2.89 -13.09
CA ARG A 38 11.75 -3.81 -14.23
C ARG A 38 12.83 -3.54 -15.29
N THR A 39 13.17 -2.26 -15.51
CA THR A 39 14.18 -1.84 -16.50
C THR A 39 15.58 -2.38 -16.19
N HIS A 40 15.90 -2.68 -14.92
CA HIS A 40 17.17 -3.29 -14.55
C HIS A 40 17.28 -4.77 -15.02
N PHE A 41 16.17 -5.39 -15.39
CA PHE A 41 16.10 -6.76 -15.91
C PHE A 41 16.11 -6.82 -17.44
N GLU A 42 15.90 -5.71 -18.17
CA GLU A 42 15.88 -5.66 -19.63
C GLU A 42 17.14 -6.25 -20.29
N PRO A 43 18.38 -6.02 -19.80
CA PRO A 43 19.56 -6.62 -20.39
C PRO A 43 19.58 -8.16 -20.37
N TYR A 44 18.75 -8.76 -19.52
CA TYR A 44 18.71 -10.20 -19.23
C TYR A 44 17.45 -10.89 -19.74
N GLU A 45 16.66 -10.26 -20.62
CA GLU A 45 15.37 -10.81 -21.11
C GLU A 45 15.48 -12.21 -21.73
N ARG A 46 16.63 -12.57 -22.25
CA ARG A 46 16.90 -13.91 -22.80
C ARG A 46 17.10 -14.97 -21.71
N HIS A 47 17.22 -14.60 -20.45
CA HIS A 47 17.51 -15.48 -19.32
C HIS A 47 16.25 -15.87 -18.56
N PHE A 48 15.09 -15.31 -18.89
CA PHE A 48 13.84 -15.58 -18.19
C PHE A 48 12.60 -15.47 -19.08
N LYS A 49 11.52 -16.07 -18.62
CA LYS A 49 10.17 -15.82 -19.14
C LYS A 49 9.41 -14.93 -18.19
N GLU A 50 8.49 -14.12 -18.71
CA GLU A 50 7.80 -13.10 -17.94
C GLU A 50 6.29 -13.11 -18.20
N ILE A 51 5.52 -12.82 -17.15
CA ILE A 51 4.10 -12.44 -17.21
C ILE A 51 3.92 -11.10 -16.53
N GLY A 52 3.38 -10.13 -17.25
CA GLY A 52 3.05 -8.81 -16.72
C GLY A 52 1.64 -8.73 -16.16
N PHE A 53 1.48 -8.00 -15.05
CA PHE A 53 0.22 -7.73 -14.38
C PHE A 53 -0.14 -6.26 -14.44
N ASN A 54 -1.29 -5.95 -15.00
CA ASN A 54 -1.83 -4.60 -15.02
C ASN A 54 -2.67 -4.28 -13.78
N GLU A 55 -3.01 -3.01 -13.61
CA GLU A 55 -3.78 -2.51 -12.47
C GLU A 55 -5.13 -3.21 -12.30
N ASN A 56 -5.83 -3.51 -13.40
CA ASN A 56 -7.15 -4.15 -13.33
C ASN A 56 -7.06 -5.59 -12.81
N THR A 57 -6.10 -6.37 -13.28
CA THR A 57 -5.85 -7.75 -12.79
C THR A 57 -5.53 -7.76 -11.30
N ILE A 58 -4.69 -6.83 -10.85
CA ILE A 58 -4.33 -6.72 -9.42
C ILE A 58 -5.53 -6.32 -8.57
N LYS A 59 -6.34 -5.35 -9.00
CA LYS A 59 -7.56 -4.95 -8.29
C LYS A 59 -8.53 -6.12 -8.12
N LYS A 60 -8.78 -6.86 -9.19
CA LYS A 60 -9.64 -8.05 -9.15
C LYS A 60 -9.09 -9.13 -8.20
N TYR A 61 -7.78 -9.40 -8.27
CA TYR A 61 -7.13 -10.34 -7.36
C TYR A 61 -7.33 -9.96 -5.88
N LEU A 62 -7.07 -8.70 -5.54
CA LEU A 62 -7.23 -8.19 -4.16
C LEU A 62 -8.69 -8.25 -3.69
N GLN A 63 -9.66 -8.03 -4.59
CA GLN A 63 -11.09 -8.17 -4.27
C GLN A 63 -11.49 -9.63 -4.02
N CYS A 64 -11.03 -10.56 -4.87
CA CYS A 64 -11.36 -11.99 -4.74
C CYS A 64 -10.74 -12.63 -3.49
N THR A 65 -9.56 -12.17 -3.07
CA THR A 65 -8.84 -12.76 -1.93
C THR A 65 -9.19 -12.14 -0.59
N ASN A 66 -10.03 -11.09 -0.57
CA ASN A 66 -10.45 -10.36 0.64
C ASN A 66 -9.27 -9.99 1.57
N ILE A 67 -8.10 -9.73 0.99
CA ILE A 67 -6.89 -9.40 1.73
C ILE A 67 -7.01 -7.96 2.22
N GLN A 68 -7.07 -7.78 3.54
CA GLN A 68 -6.98 -6.44 4.15
C GLN A 68 -5.57 -5.88 3.88
N THR A 69 -5.53 -4.67 3.34
CA THR A 69 -4.29 -3.98 3.05
C THR A 69 -3.56 -3.60 4.34
N VAL A 70 -2.62 -4.43 4.76
CA VAL A 70 -1.67 -4.08 5.83
C VAL A 70 -0.49 -3.38 5.17
N THR A 71 -0.36 -2.09 5.40
CA THR A 71 0.76 -1.30 4.88
C THR A 71 2.04 -1.66 5.62
N MET A 72 2.99 -2.26 4.90
CA MET A 72 4.36 -2.49 5.38
C MET A 72 5.28 -1.32 4.98
N PRO A 73 6.31 -1.01 5.79
CA PRO A 73 7.03 0.26 5.69
C PRO A 73 7.82 0.52 4.41
N VAL A 74 8.34 -0.48 3.74
CA VAL A 74 9.11 -0.30 2.49
C VAL A 74 8.70 -1.40 1.53
N PRO A 75 8.24 -1.06 0.31
CA PRO A 75 7.95 -2.07 -0.69
C PRO A 75 9.25 -2.79 -1.06
N ALA A 76 9.22 -4.11 -1.02
CA ALA A 76 10.27 -4.89 -1.65
C ALA A 76 10.29 -4.57 -3.14
N LYS A 77 11.48 -4.38 -3.72
CA LYS A 77 11.66 -4.11 -5.15
C LYS A 77 11.34 -5.34 -5.99
N PHE A 78 11.64 -6.49 -5.43
CA PHE A 78 11.24 -7.80 -5.92
C PHE A 78 11.08 -8.77 -4.75
N LEU A 79 10.34 -9.83 -4.96
CA LEU A 79 10.15 -10.95 -4.03
C LEU A 79 10.65 -12.22 -4.69
N ARG A 80 11.20 -13.12 -3.88
CA ARG A 80 11.61 -14.48 -4.32
C ARG A 80 10.59 -15.47 -3.79
N ALA A 81 10.04 -16.30 -4.66
CA ALA A 81 9.24 -17.44 -4.25
C ALA A 81 10.13 -18.64 -3.97
N SER A 82 9.75 -19.45 -2.99
CA SER A 82 10.43 -20.68 -2.62
C SER A 82 9.46 -21.86 -2.76
N ASN A 83 9.99 -23.06 -3.04
CA ASN A 83 9.25 -24.31 -3.06
C ASN A 83 8.07 -24.34 -4.06
N VAL A 84 8.26 -23.77 -5.25
CA VAL A 84 7.24 -23.75 -6.30
C VAL A 84 7.49 -24.87 -7.30
N PRO A 85 6.44 -25.59 -7.76
CA PRO A 85 6.56 -26.56 -8.86
C PRO A 85 6.89 -25.83 -10.17
N THR A 86 8.16 -25.74 -10.52
CA THR A 86 8.65 -24.95 -11.66
C THR A 86 8.11 -25.45 -13.01
N GLY A 87 7.92 -26.76 -13.16
CA GLY A 87 7.33 -27.36 -14.37
C GLY A 87 5.92 -26.82 -14.66
N LEU A 88 5.03 -26.87 -13.65
CA LEU A 88 3.66 -26.36 -13.79
C LEU A 88 3.65 -24.85 -14.13
N LEU A 89 4.47 -24.05 -13.44
CA LEU A 89 4.53 -22.63 -13.70
C LEU A 89 5.02 -22.32 -15.11
N ASN A 90 6.01 -23.06 -15.61
CA ASN A 90 6.50 -22.89 -16.98
C ASN A 90 5.41 -23.13 -18.02
N GLU A 91 4.58 -24.17 -17.84
CA GLU A 91 3.41 -24.45 -18.70
C GLU A 91 2.35 -23.32 -18.59
N MET A 92 2.06 -22.85 -17.39
CA MET A 92 1.15 -21.72 -17.19
C MET A 92 1.64 -20.46 -17.91
N ILE A 93 2.92 -20.14 -17.81
CA ILE A 93 3.54 -19.01 -18.49
C ILE A 93 3.49 -19.18 -20.01
N ALA A 94 3.82 -20.39 -20.51
CA ALA A 94 3.76 -20.68 -21.93
C ALA A 94 2.35 -20.46 -22.49
N TYR A 95 1.32 -21.00 -21.81
CA TYR A 95 -0.08 -20.80 -22.19
C TYR A 95 -0.50 -19.32 -22.15
N LEU A 96 -0.16 -18.60 -21.09
CA LEU A 96 -0.54 -17.20 -20.94
C LEU A 96 0.11 -16.29 -22.00
N ASN A 97 1.24 -16.68 -22.57
CA ASN A 97 1.94 -15.99 -23.64
C ASN A 97 1.60 -16.50 -25.05
N SER A 98 0.80 -17.57 -25.17
CA SER A 98 0.39 -18.13 -26.46
C SER A 98 -0.80 -17.37 -27.07
N GLU A 99 -0.97 -17.51 -28.38
CA GLU A 99 -2.15 -16.98 -29.10
C GLU A 99 -3.43 -17.77 -28.83
N GLU A 100 -3.33 -18.97 -28.25
CA GLU A 100 -4.46 -19.83 -27.86
C GLU A 100 -5.24 -19.34 -26.63
N ARG A 101 -4.99 -18.13 -26.18
CA ARG A 101 -5.57 -17.47 -25.01
C ARG A 101 -7.07 -17.14 -25.16
N ASN A 102 -7.85 -18.08 -25.70
CA ASN A 102 -9.26 -17.85 -26.07
C ASN A 102 -10.25 -17.90 -24.88
N HIS A 103 -9.84 -18.38 -23.71
CA HIS A 103 -10.69 -18.48 -22.52
C HIS A 103 -10.35 -17.43 -21.48
N HIS A 104 -11.03 -16.28 -21.56
CA HIS A 104 -10.75 -15.12 -20.68
C HIS A 104 -10.77 -15.48 -19.18
N ASN A 105 -11.79 -16.23 -18.73
CA ASN A 105 -11.91 -16.65 -17.33
C ASN A 105 -10.80 -17.60 -16.90
N PHE A 106 -10.39 -18.53 -17.76
CA PHE A 106 -9.31 -19.47 -17.45
C PHE A 106 -7.96 -18.74 -17.36
N SER A 107 -7.68 -17.85 -18.30
CA SER A 107 -6.47 -16.99 -18.26
C SER A 107 -6.42 -16.13 -16.99
N GLU A 108 -7.55 -15.60 -16.54
CA GLU A 108 -7.62 -14.80 -15.30
C GLU A 108 -7.32 -15.66 -14.06
N LEU A 109 -7.85 -16.88 -13.98
CA LEU A 109 -7.54 -17.83 -12.89
C LEU A 109 -6.05 -18.22 -12.86
N LEU A 110 -5.44 -18.44 -14.03
CA LEU A 110 -4.00 -18.71 -14.11
C LEU A 110 -3.16 -17.52 -13.65
N LEU A 111 -3.54 -16.31 -14.03
CA LEU A 111 -2.89 -15.09 -13.54
C LEU A 111 -2.99 -14.98 -12.02
N PHE A 112 -4.16 -15.25 -11.44
CA PHE A 112 -4.34 -15.24 -9.99
C PHE A 112 -3.50 -16.33 -9.30
N SER A 113 -3.39 -17.51 -9.90
CA SER A 113 -2.52 -18.59 -9.40
C SER A 113 -1.05 -18.15 -9.38
N CYS A 114 -0.57 -17.48 -10.44
CA CYS A 114 0.80 -16.94 -10.48
C CYS A 114 1.04 -15.89 -9.38
N LEU A 115 0.08 -15.03 -9.08
CA LEU A 115 0.18 -14.08 -7.96
C LEU A 115 0.20 -14.80 -6.61
N SER A 116 -0.65 -15.81 -6.45
CA SER A 116 -0.82 -16.55 -5.19
C SER A 116 0.44 -17.30 -4.75
N ILE A 117 1.36 -17.61 -5.66
CA ILE A 117 2.69 -18.17 -5.36
C ILE A 117 3.41 -17.31 -4.30
N PHE A 118 3.21 -16.01 -4.32
CA PHE A 118 3.88 -15.06 -3.44
C PHE A 118 3.05 -14.71 -2.19
N ALA A 119 1.88 -15.30 -1.99
CA ALA A 119 0.96 -14.95 -0.91
C ALA A 119 1.60 -15.05 0.49
N ALA A 120 2.53 -16.00 0.69
CA ALA A 120 3.28 -16.16 1.93
C ALA A 120 4.50 -15.23 2.04
N CYS A 121 4.89 -14.53 0.97
CA CYS A 121 6.07 -13.68 0.97
C CYS A 121 5.80 -12.38 1.72
N LYS A 122 6.67 -12.05 2.68
CA LYS A 122 6.62 -10.77 3.36
C LYS A 122 6.79 -9.63 2.35
N GLY A 123 5.84 -8.69 2.34
CA GLY A 123 5.84 -7.57 1.39
C GLY A 123 5.01 -7.79 0.13
N PHE A 124 4.43 -8.97 -0.09
CA PHE A 124 3.60 -9.28 -1.26
C PHE A 124 2.45 -8.29 -1.44
N ILE A 125 1.63 -8.10 -0.41
CA ILE A 125 0.50 -7.18 -0.46
C ILE A 125 0.96 -5.74 -0.67
N THR A 126 2.08 -5.34 -0.05
CA THR A 126 2.66 -4.02 -0.22
C THR A 126 3.10 -3.78 -1.66
N LEU A 127 3.73 -4.77 -2.30
CA LEU A 127 4.15 -4.68 -3.71
C LEU A 127 2.93 -4.53 -4.63
N LEU A 128 1.90 -5.35 -4.45
CA LEU A 128 0.67 -5.27 -5.25
C LEU A 128 -0.06 -3.93 -5.05
N THR A 129 -0.26 -3.52 -3.80
CA THR A 129 -1.01 -2.29 -3.49
C THR A 129 -0.29 -1.03 -3.91
N ASN A 130 1.05 -0.99 -3.79
CA ASN A 130 1.84 0.14 -4.28
C ASN A 130 1.72 0.37 -5.79
N GLY A 131 1.60 -0.69 -6.56
CA GLY A 131 1.41 -0.59 -8.00
C GLY A 131 0.03 -0.05 -8.42
N VAL A 132 -0.98 -0.27 -7.58
CA VAL A 132 -2.38 0.13 -7.83
C VAL A 132 -2.73 1.48 -7.20
N LEU A 133 -1.96 1.90 -6.21
CA LEU A 133 -2.18 3.17 -5.55
C LEU A 133 -1.77 4.34 -6.43
N SER A 134 -2.60 5.38 -6.43
CA SER A 134 -2.24 6.70 -6.93
C SER A 134 -1.00 7.23 -6.21
N VAL A 135 -0.33 8.22 -6.79
CA VAL A 135 0.85 8.82 -6.14
C VAL A 135 0.48 9.43 -4.78
N SER A 136 -0.68 10.06 -4.67
CA SER A 136 -1.19 10.56 -3.38
C SER A 136 -1.43 9.43 -2.37
N GLY A 137 -1.90 8.28 -2.81
CA GLY A 137 -2.06 7.09 -1.97
C GLY A 137 -0.71 6.56 -1.46
N LYS A 138 0.31 6.49 -2.32
CA LYS A 138 1.68 6.12 -1.93
C LYS A 138 2.26 7.09 -0.89
N VAL A 139 2.12 8.39 -1.13
CA VAL A 139 2.55 9.44 -0.20
C VAL A 139 1.85 9.29 1.15
N ARG A 140 0.52 9.08 1.14
CA ARG A 140 -0.27 8.87 2.37
C ARG A 140 0.22 7.66 3.16
N ASN A 141 0.54 6.56 2.50
CA ASN A 141 1.09 5.37 3.17
C ASN A 141 2.42 5.66 3.84
N ILE A 142 3.36 6.31 3.14
CA ILE A 142 4.67 6.69 3.71
C ILE A 142 4.50 7.58 4.94
N VAL A 143 3.67 8.61 4.84
CA VAL A 143 3.42 9.55 5.94
C VAL A 143 2.80 8.85 7.16
N ASN A 144 1.87 7.91 6.94
CA ASN A 144 1.19 7.17 8.01
C ASN A 144 2.13 6.26 8.82
N MET A 145 3.29 5.88 8.29
CA MET A 145 4.27 5.07 9.04
C MET A 145 4.83 5.79 10.28
N LYS A 146 5.02 7.12 10.19
CA LYS A 146 5.55 7.96 11.27
C LYS A 146 4.93 9.34 11.21
N LEU A 147 3.68 9.50 11.62
CA LEU A 147 2.93 10.75 11.53
C LEU A 147 3.59 11.93 12.27
N ALA A 148 4.26 11.64 13.40
CA ALA A 148 5.00 12.64 14.16
C ALA A 148 6.30 13.09 13.47
N HIS A 149 6.82 12.36 12.49
CA HIS A 149 8.05 12.71 11.79
C HIS A 149 7.87 14.03 11.01
N PRO A 150 8.87 14.95 11.02
CA PRO A 150 8.81 16.21 10.27
C PRO A 150 9.09 15.99 8.77
N TRP A 151 8.22 15.23 8.12
CA TRP A 151 8.32 14.88 6.70
C TRP A 151 8.52 16.10 5.80
N LYS A 152 9.52 16.05 4.93
CA LYS A 152 9.76 17.00 3.85
C LYS A 152 9.41 16.34 2.51
N LEU A 153 9.15 17.18 1.50
CA LEU A 153 8.86 16.66 0.15
C LEU A 153 10.03 15.82 -0.39
N LYS A 154 11.26 16.21 -0.06
CA LYS A 154 12.47 15.47 -0.43
C LYS A 154 12.46 14.05 0.12
N ASP A 155 12.11 13.87 1.40
CA ASP A 155 12.09 12.55 2.03
C ASP A 155 11.12 11.60 1.28
N ILE A 156 9.97 12.15 0.86
CA ILE A 156 8.97 11.40 0.10
C ILE A 156 9.46 11.08 -1.32
N SER A 157 10.09 12.07 -1.99
CA SER A 157 10.62 11.86 -3.34
C SER A 157 11.72 10.80 -3.37
N ASP A 158 12.59 10.79 -2.36
CA ASP A 158 13.64 9.79 -2.18
C ASP A 158 13.03 8.39 -1.93
N CYS A 159 12.00 8.29 -1.07
CA CYS A 159 11.27 7.03 -0.84
C CYS A 159 10.58 6.49 -2.10
N LEU A 160 10.11 7.36 -2.99
CA LEU A 160 9.41 6.98 -4.22
C LEU A 160 10.36 6.87 -5.43
N TYR A 161 11.66 7.16 -5.27
CA TYR A 161 12.65 7.16 -6.34
C TYR A 161 12.28 8.04 -7.53
N ILE A 162 11.73 9.22 -7.27
CA ILE A 162 11.38 10.22 -8.28
C ILE A 162 11.87 11.60 -7.84
N SER A 163 12.04 12.54 -8.78
CA SER A 163 12.41 13.91 -8.42
C SER A 163 11.25 14.65 -7.72
N GLU A 164 11.59 15.63 -6.86
CA GLU A 164 10.58 16.47 -6.21
C GLU A 164 9.66 17.20 -7.22
N SER A 165 10.22 17.61 -8.36
CA SER A 165 9.45 18.27 -9.42
C SER A 165 8.43 17.32 -10.06
N LEU A 166 8.82 16.07 -10.32
CA LEU A 166 7.92 15.05 -10.83
C LEU A 166 6.85 14.68 -9.80
N LEU A 167 7.23 14.56 -8.52
CA LEU A 167 6.28 14.30 -7.43
C LEU A 167 5.22 15.42 -7.36
N LYS A 168 5.64 16.70 -7.35
CA LYS A 168 4.72 17.85 -7.36
C LYS A 168 3.79 17.81 -8.57
N LYS A 169 4.31 17.53 -9.78
CA LYS A 169 3.51 17.44 -11.02
C LYS A 169 2.44 16.36 -10.91
N LYS A 170 2.82 15.14 -10.46
CA LYS A 170 1.89 14.01 -10.29
C LYS A 170 0.81 14.32 -9.24
N LEU A 171 1.17 14.85 -8.08
CA LEU A 171 0.20 15.24 -7.05
C LEU A 171 -0.75 16.33 -7.53
N LYS A 172 -0.26 17.31 -8.32
CA LYS A 172 -1.11 18.33 -8.93
C LYS A 172 -2.11 17.75 -9.93
N GLN A 173 -1.70 16.73 -10.71
CA GLN A 173 -2.62 15.99 -11.61
C GLN A 173 -3.73 15.26 -10.84
N GLU A 174 -3.43 14.81 -9.61
CA GLU A 174 -4.38 14.20 -8.68
C GLU A 174 -5.11 15.25 -7.80
N GLN A 175 -5.04 16.53 -8.16
CA GLN A 175 -5.71 17.66 -7.49
C GLN A 175 -5.36 17.79 -6.00
N THR A 176 -4.15 17.43 -5.61
CA THR A 176 -3.69 17.49 -4.22
C THR A 176 -2.25 18.00 -4.12
N THR A 177 -1.76 18.17 -2.90
CA THR A 177 -0.37 18.55 -2.59
C THR A 177 0.15 17.68 -1.46
N PHE A 178 1.48 17.58 -1.34
CA PHE A 178 2.12 16.92 -0.20
C PHE A 178 1.66 17.49 1.16
N SER A 179 1.61 18.81 1.27
CA SER A 179 1.17 19.48 2.51
C SER A 179 -0.28 19.15 2.86
N GLN A 180 -1.17 19.03 1.88
CA GLN A 180 -2.55 18.64 2.11
C GLN A 180 -2.64 17.19 2.57
N ILE A 181 -1.93 16.28 1.93
CA ILE A 181 -1.91 14.86 2.32
C ILE A 181 -1.38 14.68 3.75
N LEU A 182 -0.30 15.38 4.12
CA LEU A 182 0.28 15.33 5.46
C LEU A 182 -0.69 15.91 6.50
N LEU A 183 -1.33 17.04 6.19
CA LEU A 183 -2.35 17.65 7.05
C LEU A 183 -3.52 16.68 7.28
N ASP A 184 -4.10 16.13 6.21
CA ASP A 184 -5.25 15.23 6.29
C ASP A 184 -4.92 13.98 7.10
N ALA A 185 -3.74 13.37 6.88
CA ALA A 185 -3.29 12.19 7.61
C ALA A 185 -3.16 12.47 9.12
N ARG A 186 -2.53 13.59 9.48
CA ARG A 186 -2.37 14.03 10.88
C ARG A 186 -3.70 14.36 11.55
N MET A 187 -4.61 15.01 10.84
CA MET A 187 -5.94 15.36 11.35
C MET A 187 -6.81 14.12 11.55
N GLN A 188 -6.78 13.19 10.62
CA GLN A 188 -7.52 11.93 10.77
C GLN A 188 -7.01 11.10 11.96
N HIS A 189 -5.69 11.05 12.15
CA HIS A 189 -5.09 10.39 13.32
C HIS A 189 -5.50 11.07 14.63
N ALA A 190 -5.44 12.41 14.66
CA ALA A 190 -5.89 13.21 15.82
C ALA A 190 -7.35 12.91 16.17
N LYS A 191 -8.24 12.82 15.18
CA LYS A 191 -9.66 12.49 15.38
C LYS A 191 -9.84 11.12 16.03
N ASN A 192 -9.01 10.14 15.67
CA ASN A 192 -9.03 8.81 16.30
C ASN A 192 -8.52 8.86 17.74
N LEU A 193 -7.42 9.59 18.00
CA LEU A 193 -6.85 9.73 19.34
C LEU A 193 -7.79 10.45 20.32
N ILE A 194 -8.56 11.42 19.87
CA ILE A 194 -9.52 12.17 20.72
C ILE A 194 -10.53 11.25 21.41
N ARG A 195 -10.80 10.07 20.86
CA ARG A 195 -11.72 9.08 21.44
C ARG A 195 -11.13 8.38 22.66
N VAL A 196 -9.82 8.21 22.71
CA VAL A 196 -9.12 7.39 23.72
C VAL A 196 -8.16 8.20 24.59
N GLU A 197 -7.60 9.29 24.09
CA GLU A 197 -6.62 10.13 24.79
C GLU A 197 -7.30 11.38 25.36
N GLY A 198 -7.10 11.62 26.67
CA GLY A 198 -7.70 12.78 27.35
C GLY A 198 -6.93 14.08 27.18
N SER A 199 -5.66 14.04 26.80
CA SER A 199 -4.78 15.20 26.76
C SER A 199 -4.56 15.73 25.35
N VAL A 200 -5.04 16.94 25.07
CA VAL A 200 -4.86 17.61 23.77
C VAL A 200 -3.37 17.85 23.46
N ASN A 201 -2.54 18.08 24.48
CA ASN A 201 -1.09 18.26 24.31
C ASN A 201 -0.43 16.98 23.78
N LYS A 202 -0.75 15.83 24.37
CA LYS A 202 -0.23 14.54 23.92
C LYS A 202 -0.70 14.21 22.50
N ILE A 203 -1.97 14.50 22.18
CA ILE A 203 -2.50 14.30 20.82
C ILE A 203 -1.72 15.16 19.82
N ALA A 204 -1.46 16.44 20.14
CA ALA A 204 -0.69 17.32 19.27
C ALA A 204 0.72 16.76 19.00
N GLU A 205 1.41 16.30 20.03
CA GLU A 205 2.74 15.71 19.95
C GLU A 205 2.73 14.44 19.08
N GLN A 206 1.81 13.50 19.33
CA GLN A 206 1.67 12.25 18.57
C GLN A 206 1.34 12.50 17.10
N CYS A 207 0.69 13.63 16.79
CA CYS A 207 0.42 14.08 15.42
C CYS A 207 1.57 14.92 14.82
N GLY A 208 2.70 15.09 15.51
CA GLY A 208 3.88 15.81 15.01
C GLY A 208 3.75 17.32 15.00
N TYR A 209 2.99 17.89 15.95
CA TYR A 209 2.90 19.33 16.16
C TYR A 209 3.74 19.76 17.36
N ALA A 210 4.69 20.65 17.13
CA ALA A 210 5.51 21.23 18.19
C ALA A 210 4.72 22.24 19.06
N SER A 211 3.64 22.82 18.54
CA SER A 211 2.78 23.77 19.24
C SER A 211 1.35 23.26 19.32
N THR A 212 0.87 23.07 20.55
CA THR A 212 -0.53 22.69 20.81
C THR A 212 -1.51 23.76 20.33
N SER A 213 -1.16 25.03 20.45
CA SER A 213 -2.02 26.14 19.96
C SER A 213 -2.19 26.07 18.45
N TYR A 214 -1.10 25.82 17.71
CA TYR A 214 -1.17 25.64 16.26
C TYR A 214 -1.94 24.38 15.87
N PHE A 215 -1.77 23.29 16.61
CA PHE A 215 -2.57 22.08 16.42
C PHE A 215 -4.08 22.35 16.58
N ILE A 216 -4.49 23.03 17.65
CA ILE A 216 -5.90 23.37 17.89
C ILE A 216 -6.45 24.25 16.75
N TYR A 217 -5.68 25.21 16.28
CA TYR A 217 -6.06 26.03 15.13
C TYR A 217 -6.23 25.20 13.86
N ALA A 218 -5.25 24.33 13.51
CA ALA A 218 -5.29 23.46 12.35
C ALA A 218 -6.47 22.47 12.40
N PHE A 219 -6.71 21.88 13.58
CA PHE A 219 -7.80 20.95 13.81
C PHE A 219 -9.18 21.63 13.62
N ARG A 220 -9.33 22.83 14.22
CA ARG A 220 -10.58 23.62 14.07
C ARG A 220 -10.80 24.03 12.61
N LYS A 221 -9.77 24.44 11.90
CA LYS A 221 -9.85 24.80 10.49
C LYS A 221 -10.24 23.60 9.62
N HIS A 222 -9.77 22.40 9.97
CA HIS A 222 -10.03 21.17 9.20
C HIS A 222 -11.42 20.56 9.48
N PHE A 223 -11.86 20.53 10.75
CA PHE A 223 -13.10 19.87 11.16
C PHE A 223 -14.24 20.84 11.57
N GLY A 224 -14.02 22.13 11.58
CA GLY A 224 -14.98 23.14 12.03
C GLY A 224 -15.14 23.26 13.54
N ASN A 225 -14.66 22.31 14.33
CA ASN A 225 -14.78 22.23 15.79
C ASN A 225 -13.43 22.06 16.48
N SER A 226 -13.31 22.54 17.74
CA SER A 226 -12.10 22.34 18.52
C SER A 226 -11.96 20.86 19.01
N PRO A 227 -10.72 20.37 19.27
CA PRO A 227 -10.49 19.04 19.81
C PRO A 227 -11.30 18.76 21.10
N LYS A 228 -11.36 19.72 22.02
CA LYS A 228 -12.12 19.60 23.27
C LYS A 228 -13.62 19.41 23.04
N ARG A 229 -14.19 20.12 22.05
CA ARG A 229 -15.63 20.00 21.72
C ARG A 229 -15.93 18.61 21.15
N VAL A 230 -15.11 18.15 20.22
CA VAL A 230 -15.25 16.81 19.62
C VAL A 230 -15.10 15.72 20.69
N SER A 231 -14.13 15.85 21.62
CA SER A 231 -13.98 14.90 22.74
C SER A 231 -15.23 14.85 23.63
N LYS A 232 -15.84 16.01 23.92
CA LYS A 232 -17.07 16.07 24.73
C LYS A 232 -18.26 15.38 24.02
N GLU A 233 -18.39 15.58 22.73
CA GLU A 233 -19.45 14.97 21.91
C GLU A 233 -19.34 13.43 21.93
N TYR A 234 -18.13 12.87 21.80
CA TYR A 234 -17.92 11.42 21.89
C TYR A 234 -18.24 10.86 23.29
N ARG A 235 -17.89 11.56 24.38
CA ARG A 235 -18.22 11.13 25.74
C ARG A 235 -19.73 11.13 26.01
N CYS A 236 -20.45 12.11 25.50
CA CYS A 236 -21.91 12.15 25.62
C CYS A 236 -22.60 10.98 24.88
N GLN A 237 -22.11 10.64 23.69
CA GLN A 237 -22.65 9.51 22.90
C GLN A 237 -22.39 8.16 23.56
N SER A 238 -21.23 7.94 24.19
CA SER A 238 -20.93 6.70 24.92
C SER A 238 -21.80 6.52 26.18
N HIS A 239 -22.24 7.58 26.83
CA HIS A 239 -23.15 7.50 27.99
C HIS A 239 -24.61 7.27 27.60
N MET A 240 -25.05 7.73 26.44
CA MET A 240 -26.42 7.45 25.95
C MET A 240 -26.62 6.01 25.49
N GLY A 241 -25.59 5.35 25.00
CA GLY A 241 -25.64 3.95 24.56
C GLY A 241 -25.70 2.91 25.69
N MET A 242 -25.37 3.28 26.94
CA MET A 242 -25.43 2.36 28.11
C MET A 242 -26.77 2.37 28.82
N ASN A 243 -27.69 3.31 28.54
CA ASN A 243 -28.96 3.43 29.25
C ASN A 243 -30.13 2.73 28.56
N THR A 244 -29.98 2.09 27.42
CA THR A 244 -31.06 1.38 26.72
C THR A 244 -31.05 -0.14 26.93
N GLY A 245 -30.15 -0.64 27.79
CA GLY A 245 -30.01 -2.09 28.07
C GLY A 245 -30.70 -2.60 29.35
N ASN A 246 -31.41 -1.78 30.14
CA ASN A 246 -31.89 -2.21 31.46
C ASN A 246 -33.39 -2.04 31.70
N THR A 247 -34.25 -2.15 30.67
CA THR A 247 -35.69 -2.16 30.82
C THR A 247 -36.36 -3.26 29.98
N MET A 248 -35.94 -4.52 30.19
CA MET A 248 -36.71 -5.70 29.81
C MET A 248 -36.36 -6.88 30.70
N ASN A 249 -36.75 -6.81 31.99
CA ASN A 249 -36.96 -7.99 32.81
C ASN A 249 -37.81 -7.64 34.05
N ALA A 250 -39.06 -7.35 33.83
CA ALA A 250 -40.09 -7.39 34.88
C ALA A 250 -41.45 -7.50 34.20
N LEU A 251 -41.84 -8.74 33.86
CA LEU A 251 -43.24 -9.17 33.72
C LEU A 251 -43.27 -10.61 33.16
N ALA A 252 -43.14 -11.57 34.04
CA ALA A 252 -43.70 -12.91 33.84
C ALA A 252 -43.91 -13.52 35.24
N ILE A 253 -45.12 -13.36 35.73
CA ILE A 253 -45.77 -14.30 36.64
C ILE A 253 -46.87 -14.97 35.82
#